data_2fb52c84fd71dad0acdbdb72121c3a3a
#
_entry.id   2fb52c84fd71dad0acdbdb72121c3a3a
#
_cell.length_a   1.000
_cell.length_b   1.000
_cell.length_c   1.000
_cell.angle_alpha   90.00
_cell.angle_beta   90.00
_cell.angle_gamma   90.00
#
_symmetry.space_group_name_H-M   'P 1'
#
loop_
_entity.id
_entity.type
_entity.pdbx_description
1 polymer ?
#
loop_
_entity_poly.entity_id
_entity_poly.type
_entity_poly.pdbx_seq_one_letter_code
_entity_poly.pdbx_strand_id
1 'polypeptide(L)'
;MKNKIKAAGGIVIQGKKILFIKKNGRWEFPKGRLKKGSKRKNTALREIYEETGIPQENLNIIKSLIPTHDNAKVGKDVVIKKTYWYLVEHLGDAKTKLIPEKREGITKCKWLTPSEIVLIMKDSRPLVHYLLEFVLQDPDYKLLRKTRAKIV
;
A
#
# COMPACT_ATOMS: atom_id res chain seq x y z
N MET A 1 2.04 21.18 13.83
CA MET A 1 3.25 21.09 14.65
C MET A 1 4.42 20.65 13.83
N LYS A 2 5.57 21.24 14.15
CA LYS A 2 6.81 21.09 13.38
C LYS A 2 7.33 19.65 13.29
N ASN A 3 6.89 18.75 14.17
CA ASN A 3 7.43 17.40 14.31
C ASN A 3 6.56 16.30 13.74
N LYS A 4 5.63 16.66 12.86
CA LYS A 4 4.74 15.68 12.23
C LYS A 4 4.78 15.80 10.73
N ILE A 5 4.82 14.64 10.06
CA ILE A 5 4.59 14.57 8.62
C ILE A 5 3.39 13.68 8.36
N LYS A 6 2.71 13.93 7.25
CA LYS A 6 1.56 13.14 6.83
C LYS A 6 1.86 12.47 5.51
N ALA A 7 1.37 11.24 5.38
CA ALA A 7 1.49 10.46 4.18
C ALA A 7 0.16 9.78 3.87
N ALA A 8 0.02 9.28 2.67
CA ALA A 8 -1.13 8.48 2.28
C ALA A 8 -0.66 7.33 1.39
N GLY A 9 -1.33 6.21 1.50
CA GLY A 9 -1.01 5.04 0.71
C GLY A 9 -2.17 4.09 0.59
N GLY A 10 -1.94 2.99 -0.10
CA GLY A 10 -2.98 2.03 -0.36
C GLY A 10 -2.55 0.60 -0.21
N ILE A 11 -3.49 -0.20 0.26
CA ILE A 11 -3.38 -1.64 0.25
C ILE A 11 -4.24 -2.08 -0.93
N VAL A 12 -3.56 -2.47 -2.01
CA VAL A 12 -4.19 -2.73 -3.30
C VAL A 12 -4.45 -4.22 -3.41
N ILE A 13 -5.69 -4.56 -3.72
CA ILE A 13 -6.11 -5.95 -3.82
C ILE A 13 -6.60 -6.28 -5.24
N GLN A 14 -6.37 -7.51 -5.64
CA GLN A 14 -6.95 -8.11 -6.84
C GLN A 14 -7.29 -9.56 -6.53
N GLY A 15 -8.58 -9.85 -6.37
CA GLY A 15 -9.01 -11.13 -5.85
C GLY A 15 -8.45 -11.34 -4.45
N LYS A 16 -7.78 -12.46 -4.23
CA LYS A 16 -7.14 -12.77 -2.94
C LYS A 16 -5.72 -12.23 -2.82
N LYS A 17 -5.16 -11.67 -3.91
CA LYS A 17 -3.78 -11.18 -3.92
C LYS A 17 -3.70 -9.74 -3.45
N ILE A 18 -2.63 -9.43 -2.74
CA ILE A 18 -2.35 -8.09 -2.22
C ILE A 18 -1.03 -7.62 -2.83
N LEU A 19 -0.99 -6.37 -3.23
CA LEU A 19 0.19 -5.75 -3.82
C LEU A 19 1.19 -5.35 -2.74
N PHE A 20 2.42 -5.82 -2.87
CA PHE A 20 3.53 -5.44 -2.01
C PHE A 20 4.66 -4.84 -2.83
N ILE A 21 5.39 -3.92 -2.23
CA ILE A 21 6.64 -3.40 -2.76
C ILE A 21 7.78 -3.80 -1.83
N LYS A 22 8.96 -4.03 -2.39
CA LYS A 22 10.17 -4.23 -1.59
C LYS A 22 11.00 -2.96 -1.68
N LYS A 23 11.06 -2.24 -0.56
CA LYS A 23 11.74 -0.95 -0.47
C LYS A 23 12.86 -1.05 0.56
N ASN A 24 14.08 -0.77 0.10
CA ASN A 24 15.27 -0.84 0.96
C ASN A 24 15.37 -2.17 1.73
N GLY A 25 15.05 -3.27 1.03
CA GLY A 25 15.13 -4.62 1.58
C GLY A 25 13.93 -5.07 2.42
N ARG A 26 12.90 -4.23 2.56
CA ARG A 26 11.72 -4.56 3.36
C ARG A 26 10.45 -4.54 2.52
N TRP A 27 9.56 -5.48 2.79
CA TRP A 27 8.27 -5.53 2.13
C TRP A 27 7.29 -4.57 2.80
N GLU A 28 6.67 -3.72 1.99
CA GLU A 28 5.78 -2.64 2.44
C GLU A 28 4.62 -2.47 1.47
N PHE A 29 3.68 -1.60 1.86
CA PHE A 29 2.62 -1.14 0.97
C PHE A 29 3.01 0.21 0.38
N PRO A 30 2.61 0.51 -0.87
CA PRO A 30 2.94 1.79 -1.50
C PRO A 30 2.31 2.98 -0.76
N LYS A 31 3.11 4.02 -0.55
CA LYS A 31 2.72 5.24 0.14
C LYS A 31 3.69 6.37 -0.17
N GLY A 32 3.28 7.59 0.13
CA GLY A 32 4.16 8.73 0.04
C GLY A 32 3.61 9.95 0.76
N ARG A 33 4.41 10.99 0.85
CA ARG A 33 4.07 12.20 1.60
C ARG A 33 2.91 12.97 0.99
N LEU A 34 2.05 13.48 1.85
CA LEU A 34 1.07 14.50 1.47
C LEU A 34 1.80 15.82 1.24
N LYS A 35 1.63 16.37 0.06
CA LYS A 35 2.10 17.71 -0.25
C LYS A 35 1.03 18.71 0.16
N LYS A 36 1.44 19.92 0.54
CA LYS A 36 0.52 20.99 0.92
C LYS A 36 -0.55 21.19 -0.17
N GLY A 37 -1.81 21.19 0.25
CA GLY A 37 -2.94 21.36 -0.66
C GLY A 37 -3.43 20.09 -1.35
N SER A 38 -2.73 18.96 -1.15
CA SER A 38 -3.13 17.68 -1.75
C SER A 38 -4.15 16.96 -0.89
N LYS A 39 -5.06 16.25 -1.54
CA LYS A 39 -6.03 15.40 -0.86
C LYS A 39 -5.42 14.01 -0.60
N ARG A 40 -5.81 13.41 0.52
CA ARG A 40 -5.29 12.09 0.92
C ARG A 40 -5.54 11.02 -0.13
N LYS A 41 -6.76 10.92 -0.63
CA LYS A 41 -7.11 9.91 -1.64
C LYS A 41 -6.32 10.07 -2.92
N ASN A 42 -6.19 11.32 -3.39
CA ASN A 42 -5.43 11.61 -4.61
C ASN A 42 -3.95 11.27 -4.43
N THR A 43 -3.41 11.58 -3.24
CA THR A 43 -2.03 11.22 -2.90
C THR A 43 -1.82 9.71 -2.91
N ALA A 44 -2.73 8.96 -2.29
CA ALA A 44 -2.65 7.50 -2.27
C ALA A 44 -2.62 6.93 -3.69
N LEU A 45 -3.53 7.37 -4.56
CA LEU A 45 -3.58 6.88 -5.94
C LEU A 45 -2.32 7.25 -6.73
N ARG A 46 -1.84 8.48 -6.56
CA ARG A 46 -0.62 8.94 -7.22
C ARG A 46 0.60 8.12 -6.77
N GLU A 47 0.73 7.90 -5.47
CA GLU A 47 1.88 7.16 -4.92
C GLU A 47 1.88 5.70 -5.35
N ILE A 48 0.71 5.08 -5.42
CA ILE A 48 0.59 3.72 -5.96
C ILE A 48 1.10 3.69 -7.41
N TYR A 49 0.66 4.64 -8.22
CA TYR A 49 1.11 4.74 -9.60
C TYR A 49 2.62 4.97 -9.69
N GLU A 50 3.15 5.93 -8.95
CA GLU A 50 4.58 6.26 -8.99
C GLU A 50 5.46 5.08 -8.56
N GLU A 51 5.04 4.34 -7.54
CA GLU A 51 5.85 3.25 -6.98
C GLU A 51 5.69 1.92 -7.67
N THR A 52 4.58 1.70 -8.38
CA THR A 52 4.28 0.39 -8.97
C THR A 52 4.01 0.41 -10.47
N GLY A 53 3.77 1.57 -11.05
CA GLY A 53 3.42 1.71 -12.45
C GLY A 53 1.96 1.43 -12.79
N ILE A 54 1.13 1.11 -11.80
CA ILE A 54 -0.30 0.87 -12.06
C ILE A 54 -0.99 2.18 -12.39
N PRO A 55 -1.62 2.31 -13.58
CA PRO A 55 -2.35 3.53 -13.92
C PRO A 55 -3.45 3.85 -12.91
N GLN A 56 -3.59 5.12 -12.56
CA GLN A 56 -4.58 5.53 -11.56
C GLN A 56 -6.01 5.20 -11.95
N GLU A 57 -6.32 5.23 -13.24
CA GLU A 57 -7.66 4.87 -13.75
C GLU A 57 -8.03 3.41 -13.50
N ASN A 58 -7.03 2.57 -13.20
CA ASN A 58 -7.26 1.16 -12.86
C ASN A 58 -7.40 0.92 -11.37
N LEU A 59 -7.41 1.98 -10.58
CA LEU A 59 -7.49 1.91 -9.12
C LEU A 59 -8.81 2.47 -8.63
N ASN A 60 -9.50 1.70 -7.79
CA ASN A 60 -10.76 2.12 -7.18
C ASN A 60 -10.63 2.08 -5.67
N ILE A 61 -10.77 3.24 -5.02
CA ILE A 61 -10.72 3.31 -3.56
C ILE A 61 -12.03 2.78 -3.00
N ILE A 62 -11.93 1.74 -2.17
CA ILE A 62 -13.08 1.11 -1.53
C ILE A 62 -13.46 1.88 -0.26
N LYS A 63 -12.47 2.10 0.62
CA LYS A 63 -12.70 2.80 1.89
C LYS A 63 -11.41 3.18 2.58
N SER A 64 -11.52 4.05 3.59
CA SER A 64 -10.42 4.36 4.51
C SER A 64 -10.20 3.20 5.46
N LEU A 65 -8.94 2.93 5.74
CA LEU A 65 -8.52 2.00 6.78
C LEU A 65 -8.02 2.79 7.98
N ILE A 66 -7.59 2.08 9.02
CA ILE A 66 -7.02 2.73 10.19
C ILE A 66 -5.68 3.38 9.83
N PRO A 67 -5.42 4.62 10.27
CA PRO A 67 -4.11 5.23 10.04
C PRO A 67 -3.04 4.62 10.94
N THR A 68 -1.78 4.72 10.50
CA THR A 68 -0.64 4.28 11.30
C THR A 68 0.24 5.45 11.66
N HIS A 69 0.98 5.28 12.77
CA HIS A 69 1.97 6.25 13.23
C HIS A 69 3.29 5.54 13.38
N ASP A 70 4.35 6.11 12.82
CA ASP A 70 5.70 5.60 13.00
C ASP A 70 6.70 6.75 12.95
N ASN A 71 7.95 6.44 13.27
CA ASN A 71 9.00 7.44 13.26
C ASN A 71 9.58 7.57 11.85
N ALA A 72 9.93 8.80 11.48
CA ALA A 72 10.59 9.10 10.23
C ALA A 72 11.69 10.12 10.48
N LYS A 73 12.75 10.06 9.68
CA LYS A 73 13.82 11.04 9.76
C LYS A 73 13.58 12.17 8.77
N VAL A 74 13.72 13.41 9.24
CA VAL A 74 13.71 14.61 8.40
C VAL A 74 14.98 15.38 8.75
N GLY A 75 16.00 15.28 7.89
CA GLY A 75 17.32 15.81 8.23
C GLY A 75 17.91 15.08 9.42
N LYS A 76 18.22 15.81 10.49
CA LYS A 76 18.73 15.25 11.76
C LYS A 76 17.63 14.92 12.75
N ASP A 77 16.40 15.33 12.48
CA ASP A 77 15.29 15.18 13.41
C ASP A 77 14.55 13.87 13.19
N VAL A 78 14.02 13.32 14.29
CA VAL A 78 13.09 12.21 14.25
C VAL A 78 11.70 12.80 14.46
N VAL A 79 10.82 12.55 13.51
CA VAL A 79 9.44 13.08 13.54
C VAL A 79 8.44 11.94 13.48
N ILE A 80 7.21 12.22 13.90
CA ILE A 80 6.12 11.25 13.80
C ILE A 80 5.51 11.38 12.42
N LYS A 81 5.42 10.25 11.72
CA LYS A 81 4.75 10.16 10.43
C LYS A 81 3.39 9.48 10.62
N LYS A 82 2.33 10.19 10.30
CA LYS A 82 0.97 9.64 10.25
C LYS A 82 0.64 9.28 8.81
N THR A 83 0.35 8.01 8.55
CA THR A 83 -0.02 7.55 7.22
C THR A 83 -1.50 7.19 7.20
N TYR A 84 -2.23 7.78 6.24
CA TYR A 84 -3.62 7.47 5.97
C TYR A 84 -3.67 6.35 4.93
N TRP A 85 -4.29 5.25 5.28
CA TRP A 85 -4.35 4.08 4.41
C TRP A 85 -5.74 3.88 3.83
N TYR A 86 -5.77 3.38 2.61
CA TYR A 86 -7.01 3.07 1.91
C TYR A 86 -6.97 1.65 1.38
N LEU A 87 -8.10 0.98 1.43
CA LEU A 87 -8.30 -0.28 0.73
C LEU A 87 -8.64 0.07 -0.71
N VAL A 88 -7.86 -0.47 -1.65
CA VAL A 88 -7.95 -0.10 -3.07
C VAL A 88 -8.10 -1.36 -3.90
N GLU A 89 -9.04 -1.37 -4.81
CA GLU A 89 -9.21 -2.49 -5.75
C GLU A 89 -8.53 -2.17 -7.08
N HIS A 90 -7.75 -3.11 -7.59
CA HIS A 90 -7.19 -3.03 -8.93
C HIS A 90 -8.21 -3.57 -9.93
N LEU A 91 -8.65 -2.73 -10.85
CA LEU A 91 -9.66 -3.07 -11.85
C LEU A 91 -9.06 -3.52 -13.18
N GLY A 92 -7.75 -3.38 -13.33
CA GLY A 92 -7.05 -3.74 -14.55
C GLY A 92 -6.71 -5.23 -14.65
N ASP A 93 -5.99 -5.57 -15.72
CA ASP A 93 -5.51 -6.93 -15.95
C ASP A 93 -4.43 -7.29 -14.90
N ALA A 94 -4.58 -8.46 -14.27
CA ALA A 94 -3.59 -8.99 -13.33
C ALA A 94 -2.20 -9.19 -13.94
N LYS A 95 -2.14 -9.31 -15.26
CA LYS A 95 -0.88 -9.48 -16.00
C LYS A 95 -0.23 -8.14 -16.38
N THR A 96 -0.84 -7.02 -16.02
CA THR A 96 -0.24 -5.71 -16.25
C THR A 96 1.12 -5.65 -15.58
N LYS A 97 2.13 -5.23 -16.35
CA LYS A 97 3.50 -5.18 -15.87
C LYS A 97 3.65 -4.14 -14.76
N LEU A 98 4.21 -4.57 -13.63
CA LEU A 98 4.55 -3.67 -12.53
C LEU A 98 5.95 -3.10 -12.76
N ILE A 99 6.13 -1.81 -12.48
CA ILE A 99 7.39 -1.09 -12.70
C ILE A 99 7.87 -0.49 -11.39
N PRO A 100 8.81 -1.13 -10.69
CA PRO A 100 9.33 -0.59 -9.43
C PRO A 100 10.05 0.74 -9.64
N GLU A 101 9.79 1.72 -8.76
CA GLU A 101 10.49 3.00 -8.79
C GLU A 101 11.85 2.87 -8.08
N LYS A 102 12.88 2.64 -8.88
CA LYS A 102 14.22 2.38 -8.35
C LYS A 102 14.85 3.57 -7.64
N ARG A 103 14.49 4.80 -8.02
CA ARG A 103 14.99 6.02 -7.38
C ARG A 103 14.60 6.10 -5.91
N GLU A 104 13.51 5.46 -5.53
CA GLU A 104 13.02 5.43 -4.16
C GLU A 104 13.45 4.17 -3.40
N GLY A 105 14.37 3.39 -3.96
CA GLY A 105 14.84 2.17 -3.33
C GLY A 105 13.92 0.98 -3.48
N ILE A 106 12.94 1.07 -4.38
CA ILE A 106 11.99 -0.02 -4.63
C ILE A 106 12.59 -0.95 -5.68
N THR A 107 12.84 -2.19 -5.27
CA THR A 107 13.47 -3.19 -6.14
C THR A 107 12.49 -4.19 -6.71
N LYS A 108 11.35 -4.38 -6.06
CA LYS A 108 10.32 -5.33 -6.49
C LYS A 108 8.93 -4.81 -6.22
N CYS A 109 7.99 -5.17 -7.11
CA CYS A 109 6.55 -5.02 -6.89
C CYS A 109 5.92 -6.38 -7.19
N LYS A 110 5.14 -6.92 -6.29
CA LYS A 110 4.55 -8.24 -6.46
C LYS A 110 3.13 -8.32 -5.92
N TRP A 111 2.30 -9.05 -6.65
CA TRP A 111 1.01 -9.52 -6.17
C TRP A 111 1.23 -10.82 -5.40
N LEU A 112 0.89 -10.83 -4.12
CA LEU A 112 1.13 -11.97 -3.25
C LEU A 112 -0.17 -12.58 -2.76
N THR A 113 -0.24 -13.91 -2.79
CA THR A 113 -1.34 -14.66 -2.17
C THR A 113 -1.12 -14.70 -0.65
N PRO A 114 -2.17 -15.00 0.15
CA PRO A 114 -1.99 -15.12 1.61
C PRO A 114 -0.88 -16.05 2.03
N SER A 115 -0.70 -17.19 1.35
CA SER A 115 0.38 -18.12 1.68
C SER A 115 1.77 -17.55 1.37
N GLU A 116 1.89 -16.80 0.27
CA GLU A 116 3.15 -16.13 -0.06
C GLU A 116 3.48 -15.01 0.91
N ILE A 117 2.44 -14.30 1.39
CA ILE A 117 2.62 -13.21 2.35
C ILE A 117 3.27 -13.72 3.64
N VAL A 118 2.89 -14.91 4.11
CA VAL A 118 3.48 -15.51 5.31
C VAL A 118 5.01 -15.60 5.18
N LEU A 119 5.51 -15.89 3.98
CA LEU A 119 6.94 -16.07 3.75
C LEU A 119 7.73 -14.77 3.83
N ILE A 120 7.08 -13.61 3.59
CA ILE A 120 7.79 -12.32 3.55
C ILE A 120 7.65 -11.53 4.85
N MET A 121 6.86 -12.01 5.81
CA MET A 121 6.56 -11.23 7.03
C MET A 121 7.79 -10.93 7.87
N LYS A 122 8.78 -11.81 7.88
CA LYS A 122 10.03 -11.60 8.63
C LYS A 122 10.81 -10.37 8.14
N ASP A 123 10.62 -9.99 6.87
CA ASP A 123 11.29 -8.83 6.26
C ASP A 123 10.33 -7.63 6.16
N SER A 124 9.35 -7.57 7.03
CA SER A 124 8.36 -6.50 7.06
C SER A 124 8.34 -5.81 8.41
N ARG A 125 8.02 -4.52 8.40
CA ARG A 125 7.93 -3.73 9.64
C ARG A 125 6.67 -4.09 10.42
N PRO A 126 6.65 -3.88 11.76
CA PRO A 126 5.46 -4.17 12.57
C PRO A 126 4.18 -3.50 12.07
N LEU A 127 4.27 -2.28 11.53
CA LEU A 127 3.08 -1.59 11.01
C LEU A 127 2.45 -2.34 9.83
N VAL A 128 3.26 -3.04 9.03
CA VAL A 128 2.76 -3.84 7.90
C VAL A 128 1.99 -5.06 8.42
N HIS A 129 2.52 -5.72 9.46
CA HIS A 129 1.82 -6.84 10.10
C HIS A 129 0.46 -6.39 10.64
N TYR A 130 0.44 -5.25 11.32
CA TYR A 130 -0.76 -4.69 11.91
C TYR A 130 -1.83 -4.37 10.85
N LEU A 131 -1.42 -3.68 9.79
CA LEU A 131 -2.32 -3.35 8.68
C LEU A 131 -2.84 -4.60 7.98
N LEU A 132 -1.97 -5.58 7.77
CA LEU A 132 -2.36 -6.82 7.10
C LEU A 132 -3.44 -7.55 7.89
N GLU A 133 -3.28 -7.68 9.21
CA GLU A 133 -4.30 -8.28 10.05
C GLU A 133 -5.64 -7.55 9.91
N PHE A 134 -5.59 -6.23 9.89
CA PHE A 134 -6.78 -5.40 9.71
C PHE A 134 -7.48 -5.69 8.38
N VAL A 135 -6.71 -5.77 7.30
CA VAL A 135 -7.24 -6.03 5.96
C VAL A 135 -7.82 -7.44 5.86
N LEU A 136 -7.11 -8.43 6.39
CA LEU A 136 -7.57 -9.83 6.32
C LEU A 136 -8.89 -10.05 7.06
N GLN A 137 -9.18 -9.22 8.07
CA GLN A 137 -10.44 -9.27 8.81
C GLN A 137 -11.52 -8.36 8.22
N ASP A 138 -11.16 -7.53 7.24
CA ASP A 138 -12.09 -6.55 6.69
C ASP A 138 -13.18 -7.22 5.86
N PRO A 139 -14.47 -6.87 6.08
CA PRO A 139 -15.57 -7.51 5.37
C PRO A 139 -15.59 -7.23 3.87
N ASP A 140 -15.17 -6.03 3.44
CA ASP A 140 -15.11 -5.70 2.02
C ASP A 140 -14.01 -6.48 1.31
N TYR A 141 -12.85 -6.63 1.95
CA TYR A 141 -11.79 -7.48 1.42
C TYR A 141 -12.26 -8.93 1.26
N LYS A 142 -12.91 -9.46 2.28
CA LYS A 142 -13.43 -10.83 2.25
C LYS A 142 -14.45 -11.04 1.11
N LEU A 143 -15.29 -10.05 0.90
CA LEU A 143 -16.29 -10.09 -0.17
C LEU A 143 -15.67 -10.02 -1.56
N LEU A 144 -14.76 -9.06 -1.78
CA LEU A 144 -14.08 -8.88 -3.05
C LEU A 144 -13.23 -10.09 -3.43
N ARG A 145 -12.56 -10.67 -2.46
CA ARG A 145 -11.76 -11.88 -2.63
C ARG A 145 -12.61 -13.04 -3.16
N LYS A 146 -13.81 -13.22 -2.62
CA LYS A 146 -14.73 -14.28 -3.07
C LYS A 146 -15.29 -14.01 -4.46
N THR A 147 -15.68 -12.77 -4.73
CA THR A 147 -16.27 -12.35 -6.01
C THR A 147 -15.28 -12.59 -7.16
N ARG A 148 -14.04 -12.19 -6.99
CA ARG A 148 -13.00 -12.41 -8.00
C ARG A 148 -12.70 -13.89 -8.21
N ALA A 149 -12.71 -14.68 -7.15
CA ALA A 149 -12.48 -16.12 -7.25
C ALA A 149 -13.57 -16.82 -8.08
N LYS A 150 -14.80 -16.28 -8.08
CA LYS A 150 -15.90 -16.83 -8.89
C LYS A 150 -15.85 -16.43 -10.35
N ILE A 151 -15.28 -15.26 -10.64
CA ILE A 151 -15.21 -14.73 -12.01
C ILE A 151 -14.07 -15.36 -12.80
N VAL A 152 -13.01 -15.76 -12.13
CA VAL A 152 -11.86 -16.42 -12.72
C VAL A 152 -12.06 -17.95 -12.70
#